data_6245e6a9d1cffaa6939a828ee25b2aa8
#
_entry.id   6245e6a9d1cffaa6939a828ee25b2aa8
#
_cell.length_a   1.000
_cell.length_b   1.000
_cell.length_c   1.000
_cell.angle_alpha   90.00
_cell.angle_beta   90.00
_cell.angle_gamma   90.00
#
_symmetry.space_group_name_H-M   'P 1'
#
loop_
_entity.id
_entity.type
_entity.pdbx_description
1 polymer ?
#
loop_
_entity_poly.entity_id
_entity_poly.type
_entity_poly.pdbx_seq_one_letter_code
_entity_poly.pdbx_strand_id
1 'polypeptide(L)'
;LLNRRLAGARSSALAALRSDRHQLLVDDLMTVAIEPPVTDAAFTSCDEVLLPLVARTWRRLDRSISALDLYGESVTWHLARIKAKRARYAAESVAGIFGKRMVRMADALADVTDLLGDHQDAHVAQGIIRELASHPETDGLTGLALGLLHEFESDEEILDRLRFMEVWPGAKKAARKAGLG
;
A
#
# COMPACT_ATOMS: atom_id res chain seq x y z
N LEU A 1 -17.86 21.69 4.41
CA LEU A 1 -16.48 21.55 3.94
C LEU A 1 -16.29 20.28 3.13
N LEU A 2 -16.57 19.07 3.67
CA LEU A 2 -16.38 17.78 3.02
C LEU A 2 -17.13 17.66 1.68
N ASN A 3 -18.39 18.06 1.60
CA ASN A 3 -19.18 18.02 0.38
C ASN A 3 -18.59 18.89 -0.75
N ARG A 4 -18.02 20.05 -0.40
CA ARG A 4 -17.31 20.90 -1.39
C ARG A 4 -16.04 20.25 -1.91
N ARG A 5 -15.26 19.61 -1.03
CA ARG A 5 -14.07 18.84 -1.42
C ARG A 5 -14.42 17.66 -2.33
N LEU A 6 -15.47 16.92 -1.96
CA LEU A 6 -15.95 15.80 -2.76
C LEU A 6 -16.36 16.25 -4.18
N ALA A 7 -17.11 17.36 -4.28
CA ALA A 7 -17.52 17.90 -5.58
C ALA A 7 -16.30 18.35 -6.40
N GLY A 8 -15.33 19.01 -5.80
CA GLY A 8 -14.08 19.41 -6.46
C GLY A 8 -13.25 18.22 -6.91
N ALA A 9 -13.05 17.23 -6.06
CA ALA A 9 -12.31 16.00 -6.38
C ALA A 9 -12.98 15.22 -7.52
N ARG A 10 -14.33 15.10 -7.49
CA ARG A 10 -15.09 14.46 -8.56
C ARG A 10 -14.94 15.20 -9.90
N SER A 11 -15.01 16.52 -9.89
CA SER A 11 -14.82 17.34 -11.10
C SER A 11 -13.43 17.13 -11.69
N SER A 12 -12.38 17.16 -10.86
CA SER A 12 -11.01 16.94 -11.28
C SER A 12 -10.77 15.54 -11.83
N ALA A 13 -11.33 14.51 -11.18
CA ALA A 13 -11.24 13.13 -11.65
C ALA A 13 -11.92 12.95 -13.02
N LEU A 14 -13.13 13.51 -13.20
CA LEU A 14 -13.84 13.46 -14.48
C LEU A 14 -13.10 14.22 -15.60
N ALA A 15 -12.46 15.34 -15.28
CA ALA A 15 -11.62 16.08 -16.23
C ALA A 15 -10.40 15.25 -16.64
N ALA A 16 -9.72 14.60 -15.69
CA ALA A 16 -8.60 13.72 -15.98
C ALA A 16 -8.98 12.52 -16.85
N LEU A 17 -10.11 11.86 -16.57
CA LEU A 17 -10.62 10.74 -17.35
C LEU A 17 -11.06 11.12 -18.78
N ARG A 18 -11.39 12.39 -19.01
CA ARG A 18 -11.77 12.91 -20.34
C ARG A 18 -10.60 13.55 -21.09
N SER A 19 -9.42 13.58 -20.52
CA SER A 19 -8.24 14.19 -21.12
C SER A 19 -7.64 13.33 -22.22
N ASP A 20 -7.00 13.96 -23.20
CA ASP A 20 -6.22 13.27 -24.26
C ASP A 20 -5.16 12.34 -23.66
N ARG A 21 -4.56 12.72 -22.50
CA ARG A 21 -3.61 11.88 -21.78
C ARG A 21 -4.20 10.54 -21.35
N HIS A 22 -5.47 10.53 -20.89
CA HIS A 22 -6.16 9.29 -20.53
C HIS A 22 -6.45 8.44 -21.77
N GLN A 23 -6.91 9.08 -22.86
CA GLN A 23 -7.15 8.41 -24.12
C GLN A 23 -5.86 7.72 -24.64
N LEU A 24 -4.77 8.47 -24.72
CA LEU A 24 -3.45 7.93 -25.13
C LEU A 24 -3.00 6.77 -24.23
N LEU A 25 -3.19 6.88 -22.90
CA LEU A 25 -2.88 5.78 -22.00
C LEU A 25 -3.69 4.51 -22.31
N VAL A 26 -4.96 4.64 -22.61
CA VAL A 26 -5.81 3.50 -22.97
C VAL A 26 -5.35 2.87 -24.28
N ASP A 27 -5.05 3.69 -25.29
CA ASP A 27 -4.58 3.24 -26.59
C ASP A 27 -3.19 2.52 -26.46
N ASP A 28 -2.28 3.09 -25.68
CA ASP A 28 -0.97 2.47 -25.37
C ASP A 28 -1.13 1.12 -24.66
N LEU A 29 -2.02 1.05 -23.65
CA LEU A 29 -2.29 -0.19 -22.94
C LEU A 29 -2.89 -1.26 -23.85
N MET A 30 -3.80 -0.90 -24.74
CA MET A 30 -4.36 -1.83 -25.73
C MET A 30 -3.29 -2.33 -26.69
N THR A 31 -2.40 -1.45 -27.15
CA THR A 31 -1.29 -1.80 -28.02
C THR A 31 -0.34 -2.79 -27.34
N VAL A 32 0.08 -2.49 -26.12
CA VAL A 32 0.96 -3.37 -25.33
C VAL A 32 0.29 -4.71 -24.99
N ALA A 33 -1.03 -4.74 -24.82
CA ALA A 33 -1.76 -5.98 -24.56
C ALA A 33 -1.81 -6.90 -25.78
N ILE A 34 -1.84 -6.34 -27.00
CA ILE A 34 -1.86 -7.10 -28.26
C ILE A 34 -0.45 -7.50 -28.66
N GLU A 35 0.51 -6.57 -28.57
CA GLU A 35 1.90 -6.75 -29.01
C GLU A 35 2.85 -6.25 -27.91
N PRO A 36 3.08 -7.05 -26.84
CA PRO A 36 3.93 -6.63 -25.74
C PRO A 36 5.38 -6.46 -26.20
N PRO A 37 6.03 -5.34 -25.88
CA PRO A 37 7.45 -5.13 -26.18
C PRO A 37 8.29 -6.04 -25.29
N VAL A 38 8.70 -7.18 -25.83
CA VAL A 38 9.53 -8.16 -25.12
C VAL A 38 11.02 -7.89 -25.32
N THR A 39 11.82 -8.18 -24.30
CA THR A 39 13.29 -8.18 -24.37
C THR A 39 13.81 -9.60 -24.42
N ASP A 40 15.11 -9.79 -24.63
CA ASP A 40 15.77 -11.11 -24.63
C ASP A 40 15.48 -11.90 -23.33
N ALA A 41 15.23 -11.22 -22.22
CA ALA A 41 14.83 -11.85 -20.97
C ALA A 41 13.52 -12.65 -21.07
N ALA A 42 12.65 -12.34 -22.03
CA ALA A 42 11.41 -13.09 -22.24
C ALA A 42 11.65 -14.53 -22.74
N PHE A 43 12.83 -14.81 -23.30
CA PHE A 43 13.23 -16.13 -23.78
C PHE A 43 14.11 -16.91 -22.77
N THR A 44 14.35 -16.33 -21.59
CA THR A 44 15.09 -16.95 -20.50
C THR A 44 14.12 -17.67 -19.56
N SER A 45 14.61 -18.67 -18.82
CA SER A 45 13.80 -19.38 -17.82
C SER A 45 13.22 -18.41 -16.77
N CYS A 46 11.94 -18.61 -16.41
CA CYS A 46 11.28 -17.83 -15.38
C CYS A 46 12.03 -17.86 -14.03
N ASP A 47 12.65 -18.98 -13.69
CA ASP A 47 13.43 -19.15 -12.46
C ASP A 47 14.63 -18.20 -12.42
N GLU A 48 15.29 -18.03 -13.54
CA GLU A 48 16.49 -17.18 -13.66
C GLU A 48 16.14 -15.69 -13.66
N VAL A 49 14.98 -15.30 -14.20
CA VAL A 49 14.61 -13.89 -14.37
C VAL A 49 13.69 -13.42 -13.26
N LEU A 50 12.59 -14.14 -12.97
CA LEU A 50 11.52 -13.63 -12.13
C LEU A 50 11.84 -13.77 -10.64
N LEU A 51 12.42 -14.90 -10.19
CA LEU A 51 12.75 -15.07 -8.77
C LEU A 51 13.70 -14.00 -8.22
N PRO A 52 14.79 -13.62 -8.92
CA PRO A 52 15.65 -12.52 -8.48
C PRO A 52 14.92 -11.17 -8.37
N LEU A 53 13.94 -10.91 -9.26
CA LEU A 53 13.14 -9.69 -9.22
C LEU A 53 12.22 -9.66 -7.98
N VAL A 54 11.51 -10.76 -7.72
CA VAL A 54 10.68 -10.89 -6.51
C VAL A 54 11.55 -10.79 -5.25
N ALA A 55 12.70 -11.49 -5.21
CA ALA A 55 13.64 -11.41 -4.09
C ALA A 55 14.16 -9.98 -3.85
N ARG A 56 14.34 -9.18 -4.90
CA ARG A 56 14.73 -7.77 -4.78
C ARG A 56 13.64 -6.94 -4.10
N THR A 57 12.35 -7.15 -4.45
CA THR A 57 11.25 -6.43 -3.80
C THR A 57 11.13 -6.82 -2.33
N TRP A 58 11.25 -8.12 -2.02
CA TRP A 58 11.27 -8.64 -0.67
C TRP A 58 12.40 -8.02 0.18
N ARG A 59 13.65 -8.07 -0.29
CA ARG A 59 14.79 -7.48 0.44
C ARG A 59 14.65 -5.97 0.70
N ARG A 60 14.01 -5.24 -0.22
CA ARG A 60 13.71 -3.81 -0.04
C ARG A 60 12.67 -3.59 1.04
N LEU A 61 11.65 -4.45 1.09
CA LEU A 61 10.64 -4.44 2.13
C LEU A 61 11.27 -4.78 3.48
N ASP A 62 11.94 -5.93 3.60
CA ASP A 62 12.53 -6.41 4.86
C ASP A 62 13.47 -5.36 5.49
N ARG A 63 14.33 -4.73 4.69
CA ARG A 63 15.16 -3.61 5.16
C ARG A 63 14.35 -2.41 5.64
N SER A 64 13.25 -2.09 4.96
CA SER A 64 12.39 -0.97 5.36
C SER A 64 11.69 -1.25 6.69
N ILE A 65 11.20 -2.48 6.86
CA ILE A 65 10.55 -2.89 8.10
C ILE A 65 11.56 -2.96 9.27
N SER A 66 12.77 -3.45 9.00
CA SER A 66 13.82 -3.52 10.03
C SER A 66 14.27 -2.14 10.54
N ALA A 67 13.95 -1.08 9.83
CA ALA A 67 14.25 0.30 10.21
C ALA A 67 13.05 1.02 10.86
N LEU A 68 11.89 0.34 11.02
CA LEU A 68 10.73 0.95 11.68
C LEU A 68 10.94 1.03 13.19
N ASP A 69 10.51 2.16 13.72
CA ASP A 69 10.35 2.37 15.15
C ASP A 69 8.85 2.41 15.47
N LEU A 70 8.44 1.75 16.55
CA LEU A 70 7.05 1.69 16.98
C LEU A 70 6.46 3.10 17.22
N TYR A 71 7.26 3.99 17.74
CA TYR A 71 6.89 5.39 18.02
C TYR A 71 7.48 6.38 17.02
N GLY A 72 8.03 5.86 15.91
CA GLY A 72 8.60 6.68 14.84
C GLY A 72 7.54 7.38 14.00
N GLU A 73 8.00 8.22 13.08
CA GLU A 73 7.15 9.03 12.20
C GLU A 73 6.29 8.15 11.28
N SER A 74 5.00 8.48 11.15
CA SER A 74 4.03 7.75 10.30
C SER A 74 4.43 7.72 8.82
N VAL A 75 5.24 8.69 8.35
CA VAL A 75 5.77 8.68 6.99
C VAL A 75 6.67 7.46 6.72
N THR A 76 7.42 6.98 7.71
CA THR A 76 8.27 5.78 7.57
C THR A 76 7.42 4.51 7.41
N TRP A 77 6.31 4.41 8.13
CA TRP A 77 5.31 3.37 8.03
C TRP A 77 4.60 3.40 6.67
N HIS A 78 4.25 4.60 6.20
CA HIS A 78 3.69 4.76 4.86
C HIS A 78 4.66 4.28 3.75
N LEU A 79 5.94 4.61 3.84
CA LEU A 79 6.95 4.12 2.90
C LEU A 79 7.13 2.60 2.96
N ALA A 80 7.03 2.00 4.14
CA ALA A 80 7.02 0.56 4.32
C ALA A 80 5.80 -0.08 3.64
N ARG A 81 4.59 0.50 3.80
CA ARG A 81 3.37 0.06 3.11
C ARG A 81 3.53 0.05 1.58
N ILE A 82 4.10 1.10 1.00
CA ILE A 82 4.36 1.14 -0.45
C ILE A 82 5.25 -0.03 -0.88
N LYS A 83 6.29 -0.35 -0.10
CA LYS A 83 7.19 -1.48 -0.39
C LYS A 83 6.51 -2.82 -0.17
N ALA A 84 5.63 -2.95 0.84
CA ALA A 84 4.84 -4.14 1.10
C ALA A 84 3.89 -4.44 -0.07
N LYS A 85 3.16 -3.44 -0.56
CA LYS A 85 2.31 -3.58 -1.76
C LYS A 85 3.11 -4.02 -2.99
N ARG A 86 4.29 -3.45 -3.21
CA ARG A 86 5.16 -3.88 -4.33
C ARG A 86 5.63 -5.33 -4.20
N ALA A 87 6.00 -5.76 -3.00
CA ALA A 87 6.41 -7.14 -2.76
C ALA A 87 5.24 -8.11 -2.89
N ARG A 88 4.05 -7.75 -2.41
CA ARG A 88 2.81 -8.50 -2.58
C ARG A 88 2.49 -8.68 -4.06
N TYR A 89 2.39 -7.60 -4.83
CA TYR A 89 2.05 -7.68 -6.25
C TYR A 89 3.10 -8.46 -7.07
N ALA A 90 4.38 -8.35 -6.71
CA ALA A 90 5.42 -9.17 -7.33
C ALA A 90 5.23 -10.66 -7.03
N ALA A 91 4.86 -11.04 -5.81
CA ALA A 91 4.57 -12.42 -5.44
C ALA A 91 3.30 -12.94 -6.13
N GLU A 92 2.22 -12.16 -6.15
CA GLU A 92 0.95 -12.49 -6.83
C GLU A 92 1.18 -12.72 -8.33
N SER A 93 1.95 -11.85 -9.00
CA SER A 93 2.21 -11.93 -10.44
C SER A 93 2.90 -13.23 -10.86
N VAL A 94 3.69 -13.83 -9.98
CA VAL A 94 4.44 -15.06 -10.28
C VAL A 94 3.86 -16.31 -9.59
N ALA A 95 2.81 -16.16 -8.80
CA ALA A 95 2.22 -17.24 -8.01
C ALA A 95 1.74 -18.41 -8.89
N GLY A 96 1.20 -18.13 -10.07
CA GLY A 96 0.79 -19.14 -11.04
C GLY A 96 1.94 -20.00 -11.58
N ILE A 97 3.15 -19.45 -11.61
CA ILE A 97 4.35 -20.13 -12.11
C ILE A 97 5.01 -20.94 -10.99
N PHE A 98 5.22 -20.32 -9.81
CA PHE A 98 5.99 -20.93 -8.71
C PHE A 98 5.12 -21.66 -7.69
N GLY A 99 3.79 -21.64 -7.85
CA GLY A 99 2.84 -22.46 -7.12
C GLY A 99 2.64 -22.08 -5.66
N LYS A 100 2.21 -23.04 -4.85
CA LYS A 100 1.67 -22.84 -3.49
C LYS A 100 2.58 -22.07 -2.53
N ARG A 101 3.90 -22.12 -2.70
CA ARG A 101 4.82 -21.39 -1.80
C ARG A 101 4.75 -19.89 -2.04
N MET A 102 4.64 -19.49 -3.30
CA MET A 102 4.50 -18.09 -3.67
C MET A 102 3.10 -17.55 -3.35
N VAL A 103 2.05 -18.36 -3.53
CA VAL A 103 0.69 -18.01 -3.09
C VAL A 103 0.68 -17.70 -1.58
N ARG A 104 1.23 -18.59 -0.75
CA ARG A 104 1.29 -18.36 0.71
C ARG A 104 2.10 -17.13 1.09
N MET A 105 3.11 -16.77 0.31
CA MET A 105 3.84 -15.52 0.52
C MET A 105 2.98 -14.31 0.16
N ALA A 106 2.25 -14.36 -0.95
CA ALA A 106 1.33 -13.31 -1.36
C ALA A 106 0.23 -13.10 -0.31
N ASP A 107 -0.36 -14.19 0.21
CA ASP A 107 -1.38 -14.16 1.28
C ASP A 107 -0.81 -13.51 2.56
N ALA A 108 0.37 -13.94 3.00
CA ALA A 108 1.01 -13.34 4.18
C ALA A 108 1.38 -11.86 3.99
N LEU A 109 1.68 -11.45 2.76
CA LEU A 109 1.89 -10.04 2.43
C LEU A 109 0.56 -9.27 2.28
N ALA A 110 -0.55 -9.95 1.98
CA ALA A 110 -1.88 -9.35 2.04
C ALA A 110 -2.20 -8.91 3.46
N ASP A 111 -2.07 -9.81 4.45
CA ASP A 111 -2.27 -9.48 5.88
C ASP A 111 -1.41 -8.28 6.33
N VAL A 112 -0.14 -8.25 5.90
CA VAL A 112 0.78 -7.13 6.16
C VAL A 112 0.29 -5.82 5.52
N THR A 113 -0.16 -5.88 4.26
CA THR A 113 -0.61 -4.67 3.55
C THR A 113 -1.93 -4.13 4.07
N ASP A 114 -2.79 -4.99 4.60
CA ASP A 114 -4.08 -4.61 5.16
C ASP A 114 -3.86 -3.86 6.49
N LEU A 115 -3.07 -4.40 7.42
CA LEU A 115 -2.70 -3.70 8.65
C LEU A 115 -1.99 -2.36 8.41
N LEU A 116 -1.04 -2.32 7.47
CA LEU A 116 -0.40 -1.06 7.08
C LEU A 116 -1.37 -0.12 6.36
N GLY A 117 -2.47 -0.66 5.80
CA GLY A 117 -3.59 0.09 5.26
C GLY A 117 -4.36 0.79 6.35
N ASP A 118 -4.83 0.04 7.35
CA ASP A 118 -5.59 0.55 8.49
C ASP A 118 -4.79 1.63 9.23
N HIS A 119 -3.51 1.38 9.53
CA HIS A 119 -2.59 2.38 10.07
C HIS A 119 -2.55 3.68 9.24
N GLN A 120 -2.46 3.58 7.92
CA GLN A 120 -2.43 4.76 7.04
C GLN A 120 -3.76 5.49 7.05
N ASP A 121 -4.88 4.77 7.08
CA ASP A 121 -6.22 5.35 7.07
C ASP A 121 -6.49 6.09 8.39
N ALA A 122 -6.09 5.54 9.54
CA ALA A 122 -6.12 6.21 10.84
C ALA A 122 -5.29 7.51 10.84
N HIS A 123 -4.06 7.46 10.31
CA HIS A 123 -3.21 8.65 10.20
C HIS A 123 -3.83 9.75 9.31
N VAL A 124 -4.41 9.38 8.17
CA VAL A 124 -5.10 10.32 7.27
C VAL A 124 -6.35 10.90 7.95
N ALA A 125 -7.12 10.07 8.66
CA ALA A 125 -8.31 10.49 9.40
C ALA A 125 -7.96 11.54 10.45
N GLN A 126 -6.88 11.34 11.24
CA GLN A 126 -6.39 12.33 12.20
C GLN A 126 -6.12 13.70 11.56
N GLY A 127 -5.50 13.71 10.36
CA GLY A 127 -5.24 14.95 9.62
C GLY A 127 -6.52 15.68 9.24
N ILE A 128 -7.52 14.95 8.73
CA ILE A 128 -8.81 15.49 8.33
C ILE A 128 -9.58 16.00 9.57
N ILE A 129 -9.60 15.25 10.67
CA ILE A 129 -10.27 15.60 11.91
C ILE A 129 -9.68 16.90 12.48
N ARG A 130 -8.37 17.04 12.53
CA ARG A 130 -7.70 18.28 12.98
C ARG A 130 -8.08 19.49 12.14
N GLU A 131 -8.14 19.31 10.83
CA GLU A 131 -8.55 20.39 9.93
C GLU A 131 -10.02 20.79 10.17
N LEU A 132 -10.92 19.81 10.33
CA LEU A 132 -12.33 20.07 10.64
C LEU A 132 -12.49 20.76 12.00
N ALA A 133 -11.75 20.30 13.02
CA ALA A 133 -11.79 20.91 14.36
C ALA A 133 -11.29 22.36 14.37
N SER A 134 -10.36 22.69 13.48
CA SER A 134 -9.79 24.03 13.35
C SER A 134 -10.64 24.96 12.45
N HIS A 135 -11.74 24.48 11.87
CA HIS A 135 -12.55 25.28 10.95
C HIS A 135 -13.36 26.34 11.74
N PRO A 136 -13.41 27.61 11.30
CA PRO A 136 -14.11 28.69 12.03
C PRO A 136 -15.59 28.45 12.30
N GLU A 137 -16.25 27.63 11.50
CA GLU A 137 -17.67 27.26 11.66
C GLU A 137 -17.89 26.09 12.63
N THR A 138 -16.83 25.50 13.20
CA THR A 138 -16.94 24.38 14.15
C THR A 138 -17.28 24.92 15.53
N ASP A 139 -18.47 24.57 16.05
CA ASP A 139 -18.88 24.91 17.39
C ASP A 139 -18.13 24.06 18.44
N GLY A 140 -18.22 24.52 19.73
CA GLY A 140 -17.48 23.88 20.81
C GLY A 140 -17.86 22.41 21.06
N LEU A 141 -19.12 22.02 20.87
CA LEU A 141 -19.56 20.62 21.04
C LEU A 141 -19.05 19.73 19.92
N THR A 142 -19.14 20.21 18.68
CA THR A 142 -18.57 19.53 17.50
C THR A 142 -17.05 19.42 17.65
N GLY A 143 -16.38 20.48 18.11
CA GLY A 143 -14.94 20.47 18.38
C GLY A 143 -14.53 19.42 19.41
N LEU A 144 -15.30 19.28 20.50
CA LEU A 144 -15.07 18.24 21.50
C LEU A 144 -15.23 16.83 20.90
N ALA A 145 -16.30 16.59 20.15
CA ALA A 145 -16.53 15.30 19.48
C ALA A 145 -15.40 14.94 18.50
N LEU A 146 -14.91 15.91 17.72
CA LEU A 146 -13.76 15.74 16.83
C LEU A 146 -12.48 15.45 17.61
N GLY A 147 -12.28 16.07 18.78
CA GLY A 147 -11.13 15.78 19.65
C GLY A 147 -11.13 14.33 20.15
N LEU A 148 -12.29 13.82 20.59
CA LEU A 148 -12.43 12.42 21.01
C LEU A 148 -12.21 11.44 19.83
N LEU A 149 -12.70 11.78 18.66
CA LEU A 149 -12.47 10.97 17.47
C LEU A 149 -11.00 10.98 17.06
N HIS A 150 -10.31 12.11 17.18
CA HIS A 150 -8.87 12.20 16.92
C HIS A 150 -8.06 11.29 17.84
N GLU A 151 -8.40 11.25 19.13
CA GLU A 151 -7.75 10.38 20.11
C GLU A 151 -7.98 8.91 19.75
N PHE A 152 -9.21 8.55 19.41
CA PHE A 152 -9.54 7.19 18.96
C PHE A 152 -8.69 6.77 17.76
N GLU A 153 -8.57 7.59 16.72
CA GLU A 153 -7.75 7.30 15.55
C GLU A 153 -6.24 7.24 15.88
N SER A 154 -5.81 8.01 16.89
CA SER A 154 -4.42 7.98 17.38
C SER A 154 -4.10 6.65 18.08
N ASP A 155 -5.02 6.16 18.88
CA ASP A 155 -4.90 4.86 19.56
C ASP A 155 -4.91 3.71 18.54
N GLU A 156 -5.81 3.73 17.55
CA GLU A 156 -5.85 2.72 16.49
C GLU A 156 -4.55 2.71 15.67
N GLU A 157 -3.95 3.86 15.36
CA GLU A 157 -2.66 3.95 14.68
C GLU A 157 -1.56 3.17 15.45
N ILE A 158 -1.51 3.30 16.77
CA ILE A 158 -0.54 2.59 17.62
C ILE A 158 -0.87 1.10 17.73
N LEU A 159 -2.15 0.76 17.88
CA LEU A 159 -2.60 -0.63 17.93
C LEU A 159 -2.26 -1.39 16.64
N ASP A 160 -2.42 -0.76 15.49
CA ASP A 160 -2.06 -1.37 14.20
C ASP A 160 -0.56 -1.60 14.05
N ARG A 161 0.27 -0.70 14.59
CA ARG A 161 1.73 -0.92 14.68
C ARG A 161 2.06 -2.14 15.55
N LEU A 162 1.38 -2.32 16.67
CA LEU A 162 1.57 -3.48 17.55
C LEU A 162 1.10 -4.78 16.87
N ARG A 163 -0.09 -4.78 16.27
CA ARG A 163 -0.61 -5.93 15.48
C ARG A 163 0.31 -6.30 14.33
N PHE A 164 0.90 -5.31 13.67
CA PHE A 164 1.88 -5.53 12.62
C PHE A 164 3.10 -6.32 13.12
N MET A 165 3.61 -6.02 14.31
CA MET A 165 4.74 -6.75 14.90
C MET A 165 4.43 -8.23 15.13
N GLU A 166 3.17 -8.60 15.36
CA GLU A 166 2.72 -9.99 15.52
C GLU A 166 2.59 -10.71 14.17
N VAL A 167 2.19 -10.02 13.11
CA VAL A 167 1.97 -10.58 11.77
C VAL A 167 3.26 -10.72 10.97
N TRP A 168 4.17 -9.74 11.09
CA TRP A 168 5.41 -9.68 10.31
C TRP A 168 6.29 -10.96 10.36
N PRO A 169 6.48 -11.66 11.50
CA PRO A 169 7.22 -12.92 11.55
C PRO A 169 6.63 -14.01 10.64
N GLY A 170 5.30 -14.01 10.45
CA GLY A 170 4.60 -14.91 9.52
C GLY A 170 5.02 -14.67 8.08
N ALA A 171 5.06 -13.41 7.65
CA ALA A 171 5.49 -13.02 6.32
C ALA A 171 6.98 -13.37 6.07
N LYS A 172 7.85 -13.15 7.06
CA LYS A 172 9.27 -13.59 6.99
C LYS A 172 9.41 -15.10 6.83
N LYS A 173 8.60 -15.89 7.54
CA LYS A 173 8.57 -17.35 7.43
C LYS A 173 8.09 -17.79 6.04
N ALA A 174 7.07 -17.15 5.50
CA ALA A 174 6.53 -17.42 4.16
C ALA A 174 7.58 -17.10 3.08
N ALA A 175 8.26 -15.97 3.16
CA ALA A 175 9.32 -15.57 2.23
C ALA A 175 10.49 -16.57 2.22
N ARG A 176 10.95 -17.01 3.40
CA ARG A 176 11.99 -18.06 3.49
C ARG A 176 11.55 -19.37 2.82
N LYS A 177 10.30 -19.79 3.02
CA LYS A 177 9.74 -20.99 2.36
C LYS A 177 9.58 -20.84 0.86
N ALA A 178 9.45 -19.61 0.36
CA ALA A 178 9.43 -19.28 -1.06
C ALA A 178 10.84 -19.15 -1.68
N GLY A 179 11.90 -19.29 -0.89
CA GLY A 179 13.29 -19.20 -1.35
C GLY A 179 13.80 -17.77 -1.51
N LEU A 180 13.18 -16.80 -0.81
CA LEU A 180 13.48 -15.37 -0.95
C LEU A 180 14.22 -14.77 0.25
N GLY A 181 14.48 -15.57 1.29
CA GLY A 181 15.18 -15.15 2.52
C GLY A 181 16.67 -15.36 2.47
#